data_00dd57834f9ebd1f4757bad377b03880
#
_entry.id   00dd57834f9ebd1f4757bad377b03880
#
_cell.length_a   1.000
_cell.length_b   1.000
_cell.length_c   1.000
_cell.angle_alpha   90.00
_cell.angle_beta   90.00
_cell.angle_gamma   90.00
#
_symmetry.space_group_name_H-M   'P 1'
#
loop_
_entity.id
_entity.type
_entity.pdbx_description
1 polymer ?
#
loop_
_entity_poly.entity_id
_entity_poly.type
_entity_poly.pdbx_seq_one_letter_code
_entity_poly.pdbx_strand_id
1 'polypeptide(L)'
;PEPATGAFWSPAQLKGPNGLAIAFICNHCPYVVHMIDQWVAIAKKYQEKGIGFVAISANDVEKYPQDAPDAMVTFAQKHGFTFPYLYDETQEVALAYFAACTPDLAVFDAQNKCVYRGQFDGSRPQNDVPVSGQDLALALDALLAHAPPLPNQIPSIGCNIKWKPEKAPSYFIPKPKS
;
A
#
# COMPACT_ATOMS: atom_id res chain seq x y z
N PRO A 1 -11.47 -6.41 7.33
CA PRO A 1 -10.99 -6.77 8.67
C PRO A 1 -9.47 -6.85 8.74
N GLU A 2 -8.92 -6.75 9.94
CA GLU A 2 -7.52 -6.99 10.26
C GLU A 2 -7.37 -8.44 10.76
N PRO A 3 -6.63 -9.31 10.08
CA PRO A 3 -6.51 -10.71 10.48
C PRO A 3 -5.89 -10.92 11.86
N ALA A 4 -4.97 -10.04 12.27
CA ALA A 4 -4.27 -10.16 13.55
C ALA A 4 -5.19 -9.96 14.76
N THR A 5 -6.24 -9.13 14.66
CA THR A 5 -7.10 -8.72 15.76
C THR A 5 -8.57 -9.02 15.56
N GLY A 6 -8.98 -9.29 14.31
CA GLY A 6 -10.39 -9.39 13.91
C GLY A 6 -11.11 -8.04 13.84
N ALA A 7 -10.42 -6.94 14.10
CA ALA A 7 -11.01 -5.61 14.07
C ALA A 7 -11.38 -5.15 12.65
N PHE A 8 -12.44 -4.37 12.54
CA PHE A 8 -12.80 -3.65 11.34
C PHE A 8 -12.38 -2.20 11.48
N TRP A 9 -11.79 -1.65 10.44
CA TRP A 9 -11.27 -0.29 10.43
C TRP A 9 -11.96 0.55 9.35
N SER A 10 -12.23 1.79 9.68
CA SER A 10 -12.66 2.82 8.73
C SER A 10 -11.51 3.79 8.43
N PRO A 11 -11.55 4.51 7.30
CA PRO A 11 -10.57 5.55 7.01
C PRO A 11 -10.43 6.59 8.12
N ALA A 12 -11.54 6.94 8.80
CA ALA A 12 -11.54 7.90 9.90
C ALA A 12 -10.77 7.40 11.13
N GLN A 13 -10.78 6.09 11.40
CA GLN A 13 -10.03 5.49 12.51
C GLN A 13 -8.55 5.30 12.18
N LEU A 14 -8.23 5.06 10.90
CA LEU A 14 -6.87 4.86 10.43
C LEU A 14 -6.09 6.18 10.26
N LYS A 15 -6.81 7.24 9.94
CA LYS A 15 -6.23 8.55 9.63
C LYS A 15 -5.67 9.21 10.89
N GLY A 16 -4.42 9.65 10.81
CA GLY A 16 -3.83 10.57 11.78
C GLY A 16 -4.32 12.01 11.57
N PRO A 17 -4.01 12.93 12.49
CA PRO A 17 -4.42 14.32 12.40
C PRO A 17 -3.96 15.02 11.11
N ASN A 18 -2.86 14.59 10.53
CA ASN A 18 -2.27 15.20 9.34
C ASN A 18 -2.54 14.44 8.03
N GLY A 19 -3.11 13.23 8.09
CA GLY A 19 -3.43 12.47 6.89
C GLY A 19 -3.28 10.96 7.04
N LEU A 20 -3.36 10.26 5.91
CA LEU A 20 -3.32 8.79 5.83
C LEU A 20 -2.51 8.34 4.62
N ALA A 21 -1.52 7.48 4.83
CA ALA A 21 -0.81 6.76 3.79
C ALA A 21 -1.35 5.32 3.68
N ILE A 22 -1.73 4.93 2.47
CA ILE A 22 -2.28 3.61 2.15
C ILE A 22 -1.34 2.89 1.20
N ALA A 23 -1.06 1.61 1.47
CA ALA A 23 -0.36 0.72 0.56
C ALA A 23 -1.19 -0.52 0.26
N PHE A 24 -1.55 -0.73 -1.01
CA PHE A 24 -2.02 -2.04 -1.45
C PHE A 24 -0.82 -2.94 -1.68
N ILE A 25 -0.71 -4.00 -0.89
CA ILE A 25 0.42 -4.94 -0.88
C ILE A 25 -0.07 -6.39 -0.87
N CYS A 26 0.85 -7.32 -1.05
CA CYS A 26 0.64 -8.72 -0.75
C CYS A 26 1.96 -9.35 -0.26
N ASN A 27 1.90 -10.56 0.31
CA ASN A 27 3.06 -11.14 0.99
C ASN A 27 4.12 -11.67 0.03
N HIS A 28 3.72 -12.13 -1.17
CA HIS A 28 4.60 -12.84 -2.09
C HIS A 28 5.16 -12.00 -3.24
N CYS A 29 4.67 -10.75 -3.42
CA CYS A 29 5.12 -9.91 -4.52
C CYS A 29 6.58 -9.48 -4.33
N PRO A 30 7.50 -9.77 -5.28
CA PRO A 30 8.89 -9.37 -5.16
C PRO A 30 9.10 -7.86 -4.98
N TYR A 31 8.25 -7.04 -5.59
CA TYR A 31 8.30 -5.59 -5.43
C TYR A 31 7.92 -5.14 -4.01
N VAL A 32 6.98 -5.84 -3.37
CA VAL A 32 6.61 -5.58 -1.96
C VAL A 32 7.74 -6.02 -1.03
N VAL A 33 8.23 -7.26 -1.20
CA VAL A 33 9.33 -7.79 -0.38
C VAL A 33 10.58 -6.90 -0.48
N HIS A 34 10.83 -6.34 -1.65
CA HIS A 34 11.96 -5.43 -1.90
C HIS A 34 11.89 -4.15 -1.06
N MET A 35 10.71 -3.59 -0.83
CA MET A 35 10.57 -2.27 -0.19
C MET A 35 10.00 -2.31 1.24
N ILE A 36 9.47 -3.44 1.71
CA ILE A 36 8.62 -3.47 2.89
C ILE A 36 9.29 -2.98 4.17
N ASP A 37 10.56 -3.32 4.37
CA ASP A 37 11.29 -2.90 5.57
C ASP A 37 11.48 -1.38 5.60
N GLN A 38 11.73 -0.77 4.45
CA GLN A 38 11.84 0.69 4.33
C GLN A 38 10.48 1.38 4.45
N TRP A 39 9.39 0.75 3.95
CA TRP A 39 8.02 1.22 4.20
C TRP A 39 7.72 1.27 5.70
N VAL A 40 8.07 0.22 6.44
CA VAL A 40 7.89 0.16 7.90
C VAL A 40 8.70 1.23 8.61
N ALA A 41 9.96 1.46 8.19
CA ALA A 41 10.80 2.50 8.76
C ALA A 41 10.21 3.91 8.53
N ILE A 42 9.72 4.17 7.32
CA ILE A 42 9.03 5.43 6.98
C ILE A 42 7.73 5.55 7.80
N ALA A 43 6.94 4.50 7.91
CA ALA A 43 5.72 4.51 8.69
C ALA A 43 5.98 4.91 10.15
N LYS A 44 6.95 4.30 10.82
CA LYS A 44 7.34 4.66 12.19
C LYS A 44 7.68 6.14 12.33
N LYS A 45 8.52 6.65 11.41
CA LYS A 45 8.95 8.07 11.41
C LYS A 45 7.78 9.04 11.25
N TYR A 46 6.85 8.74 10.33
CA TYR A 46 5.77 9.69 10.00
C TYR A 46 4.52 9.51 10.86
N GLN A 47 4.33 8.35 11.51
CA GLN A 47 3.32 8.19 12.55
C GLN A 47 3.58 9.12 13.74
N GLU A 48 4.83 9.32 14.14
CA GLU A 48 5.22 10.30 15.16
C GLU A 48 4.89 11.76 14.75
N LYS A 49 4.74 12.00 13.44
CA LYS A 49 4.36 13.30 12.87
C LYS A 49 2.85 13.40 12.57
N GLY A 50 2.05 12.46 13.06
CA GLY A 50 0.59 12.50 12.95
C GLY A 50 0.04 12.04 11.60
N ILE A 51 0.76 11.24 10.83
CA ILE A 51 0.22 10.57 9.64
C ILE A 51 -0.13 9.13 9.99
N GLY A 52 -1.38 8.73 9.71
CA GLY A 52 -1.80 7.33 9.81
C GLY A 52 -1.21 6.49 8.66
N PHE A 53 -1.02 5.20 8.91
CA PHE A 53 -0.56 4.24 7.91
C PHE A 53 -1.43 3.00 7.92
N VAL A 54 -1.64 2.41 6.77
CA VAL A 54 -2.36 1.14 6.61
C VAL A 54 -1.83 0.38 5.39
N ALA A 55 -1.75 -0.93 5.51
CA ALA A 55 -1.54 -1.82 4.38
C ALA A 55 -2.82 -2.63 4.12
N ILE A 56 -3.11 -2.92 2.86
CA ILE A 56 -4.31 -3.66 2.44
C ILE A 56 -3.90 -4.72 1.43
N SER A 57 -4.30 -5.98 1.66
CA SER A 57 -4.20 -7.06 0.69
C SER A 57 -5.57 -7.37 0.11
N ALA A 58 -5.65 -7.40 -1.21
CA ALA A 58 -6.87 -7.71 -1.95
C ALA A 58 -6.71 -8.91 -2.91
N ASN A 59 -5.64 -9.70 -2.76
CA ASN A 59 -5.42 -10.85 -3.63
C ASN A 59 -6.42 -11.98 -3.38
N ASP A 60 -6.78 -12.68 -4.43
CA ASP A 60 -7.56 -13.92 -4.38
C ASP A 60 -6.75 -15.02 -3.68
N VAL A 61 -7.06 -15.26 -2.42
CA VAL A 61 -6.32 -16.23 -1.58
C VAL A 61 -6.63 -17.69 -1.89
N GLU A 62 -7.71 -17.97 -2.60
CA GLU A 62 -8.01 -19.34 -3.08
C GLU A 62 -6.97 -19.78 -4.10
N LYS A 63 -6.54 -18.88 -4.97
CA LYS A 63 -5.49 -19.14 -5.97
C LYS A 63 -4.09 -18.81 -5.46
N TYR A 64 -3.98 -17.93 -4.48
CA TYR A 64 -2.72 -17.44 -3.92
C TYR A 64 -2.71 -17.57 -2.39
N PRO A 65 -2.68 -18.80 -1.85
CA PRO A 65 -2.79 -19.05 -0.41
C PRO A 65 -1.66 -18.45 0.43
N GLN A 66 -0.53 -18.11 -0.20
CA GLN A 66 0.57 -17.38 0.45
C GLN A 66 0.18 -15.95 0.88
N ASP A 67 -0.95 -15.43 0.41
CA ASP A 67 -1.51 -14.13 0.82
C ASP A 67 -2.72 -14.29 1.77
N ALA A 68 -3.00 -15.49 2.25
CA ALA A 68 -4.10 -15.77 3.16
C ALA A 68 -3.94 -15.01 4.50
N PRO A 69 -5.04 -14.77 5.24
CA PRO A 69 -5.04 -14.03 6.50
C PRO A 69 -3.97 -14.46 7.50
N ASP A 70 -3.77 -15.76 7.71
CA ASP A 70 -2.75 -16.29 8.62
C ASP A 70 -1.32 -15.93 8.16
N ALA A 71 -1.08 -16.00 6.86
CA ALA A 71 0.19 -15.60 6.27
C ALA A 71 0.40 -14.08 6.37
N MET A 72 -0.66 -13.27 6.30
CA MET A 72 -0.59 -11.83 6.52
C MET A 72 -0.15 -11.49 7.95
N VAL A 73 -0.68 -12.20 8.95
CA VAL A 73 -0.27 -12.01 10.36
C VAL A 73 1.22 -12.31 10.52
N THR A 74 1.67 -13.43 9.97
CA THR A 74 3.08 -13.83 10.01
C THR A 74 3.98 -12.81 9.31
N PHE A 75 3.56 -12.32 8.14
CA PHE A 75 4.28 -11.30 7.38
C PHE A 75 4.40 -9.98 8.15
N ALA A 76 3.31 -9.50 8.72
CA ALA A 76 3.29 -8.27 9.50
C ALA A 76 4.19 -8.36 10.76
N GLN A 77 4.16 -9.49 11.47
CA GLN A 77 5.03 -9.75 12.62
C GLN A 77 6.50 -9.79 12.22
N LYS A 78 6.83 -10.52 11.14
CA LYS A 78 8.19 -10.65 10.64
C LYS A 78 8.83 -9.30 10.30
N HIS A 79 8.07 -8.40 9.68
CA HIS A 79 8.55 -7.09 9.26
C HIS A 79 8.29 -5.98 10.28
N GLY A 80 7.70 -6.30 11.44
CA GLY A 80 7.48 -5.36 12.54
C GLY A 80 6.52 -4.22 12.19
N PHE A 81 5.39 -4.52 11.57
CA PHE A 81 4.37 -3.52 11.25
C PHE A 81 3.88 -2.79 12.50
N THR A 82 3.80 -1.46 12.40
CA THR A 82 3.27 -0.58 13.45
C THR A 82 1.91 0.00 13.08
N PHE A 83 1.31 -0.53 12.04
CA PHE A 83 0.04 -0.12 11.44
C PHE A 83 -0.78 -1.35 11.08
N PRO A 84 -2.10 -1.23 10.94
CA PRO A 84 -2.97 -2.33 10.54
C PRO A 84 -2.64 -2.89 9.14
N TYR A 85 -2.70 -4.21 9.00
CA TYR A 85 -2.65 -4.90 7.72
C TYR A 85 -4.00 -5.58 7.47
N LEU A 86 -4.79 -5.00 6.57
CA LEU A 86 -6.18 -5.34 6.34
C LEU A 86 -6.34 -6.32 5.18
N TYR A 87 -7.33 -7.20 5.29
CA TYR A 87 -7.74 -8.11 4.21
C TYR A 87 -9.02 -7.62 3.56
N ASP A 88 -8.93 -7.24 2.29
CA ASP A 88 -10.04 -6.85 1.42
C ASP A 88 -10.53 -8.08 0.64
N GLU A 89 -11.26 -8.96 1.34
CA GLU A 89 -11.77 -10.22 0.78
C GLU A 89 -12.68 -10.01 -0.42
N THR A 90 -13.51 -8.97 -0.39
CA THR A 90 -14.46 -8.65 -1.46
C THR A 90 -13.83 -7.95 -2.64
N GLN A 91 -12.61 -7.43 -2.47
CA GLN A 91 -11.88 -6.60 -3.44
C GLN A 91 -12.57 -5.25 -3.75
N GLU A 92 -13.57 -4.88 -2.96
CA GLU A 92 -14.32 -3.64 -3.13
C GLU A 92 -13.52 -2.41 -2.72
N VAL A 93 -12.66 -2.54 -1.70
CA VAL A 93 -11.78 -1.45 -1.29
C VAL A 93 -10.73 -1.18 -2.36
N ALA A 94 -10.10 -2.23 -2.89
CA ALA A 94 -9.15 -2.09 -3.99
C ALA A 94 -9.79 -1.43 -5.23
N LEU A 95 -11.03 -1.82 -5.58
CA LEU A 95 -11.79 -1.19 -6.65
C LEU A 95 -12.09 0.28 -6.37
N ALA A 96 -12.57 0.61 -5.17
CA ALA A 96 -12.93 1.98 -4.79
C ALA A 96 -11.72 2.92 -4.82
N TYR A 97 -10.53 2.43 -4.50
CA TYR A 97 -9.29 3.18 -4.54
C TYR A 97 -8.57 3.10 -5.90
N PHE A 98 -9.16 2.44 -6.90
CA PHE A 98 -8.54 2.20 -8.21
C PHE A 98 -7.16 1.53 -8.12
N ALA A 99 -6.96 0.67 -7.13
CA ALA A 99 -5.70 -0.05 -6.98
C ALA A 99 -5.49 -1.02 -8.15
N ALA A 100 -4.30 -1.04 -8.71
CA ALA A 100 -4.00 -1.83 -9.91
C ALA A 100 -2.90 -2.88 -9.68
N CYS A 101 -1.95 -2.59 -8.81
CA CYS A 101 -0.77 -3.43 -8.59
C CYS A 101 -0.39 -3.50 -7.11
N THR A 102 0.63 -4.28 -6.80
CA THR A 102 1.28 -4.32 -5.50
C THR A 102 2.79 -4.13 -5.67
N PRO A 103 3.39 -3.14 -4.97
CA PRO A 103 2.74 -2.12 -4.15
C PRO A 103 2.01 -1.06 -4.99
N ASP A 104 0.86 -0.57 -4.50
CA ASP A 104 0.19 0.62 -5.04
C ASP A 104 -0.04 1.61 -3.89
N LEU A 105 0.50 2.81 -3.99
CA LEU A 105 0.57 3.76 -2.89
C LEU A 105 -0.30 4.98 -3.13
N ALA A 106 -0.98 5.43 -2.08
CA ALA A 106 -1.71 6.68 -2.08
C ALA A 106 -1.58 7.39 -0.73
N VAL A 107 -1.54 8.72 -0.75
CA VAL A 107 -1.54 9.56 0.45
C VAL A 107 -2.72 10.53 0.37
N PHE A 108 -3.45 10.60 1.47
CA PHE A 108 -4.59 11.49 1.63
C PHE A 108 -4.30 12.50 2.75
N ASP A 109 -4.71 13.74 2.55
CA ASP A 109 -4.64 14.79 3.57
C ASP A 109 -5.71 14.62 4.67
N ALA A 110 -5.69 15.53 5.64
CA ALA A 110 -6.67 15.53 6.74
C ALA A 110 -8.12 15.70 6.25
N GLN A 111 -8.35 16.27 5.08
CA GLN A 111 -9.65 16.47 4.43
C GLN A 111 -10.04 15.32 3.49
N ASN A 112 -9.30 14.21 3.49
CA ASN A 112 -9.49 13.03 2.63
C ASN A 112 -9.27 13.32 1.12
N LYS A 113 -8.54 14.37 0.79
CA LYS A 113 -8.12 14.62 -0.59
C LYS A 113 -6.85 13.82 -0.89
N CYS A 114 -6.83 13.10 -2.01
CA CYS A 114 -5.64 12.43 -2.48
C CYS A 114 -4.58 13.47 -2.92
N VAL A 115 -3.45 13.48 -2.24
CA VAL A 115 -2.33 14.41 -2.51
C VAL A 115 -1.13 13.71 -3.16
N TYR A 116 -1.06 12.41 -3.07
CA TYR A 116 -0.06 11.60 -3.73
C TYR A 116 -0.62 10.27 -4.19
N ARG A 117 -0.30 9.89 -5.42
CA ARG A 117 -0.49 8.55 -5.94
C ARG A 117 0.67 8.19 -6.86
N GLY A 118 1.57 7.35 -6.39
CA GLY A 118 2.79 7.10 -7.13
C GLY A 118 3.64 5.99 -6.52
N GLN A 119 4.83 5.85 -7.11
CA GLN A 119 5.82 4.85 -6.68
C GLN A 119 6.40 5.16 -5.30
N PHE A 120 6.97 4.15 -4.67
CA PHE A 120 7.71 4.28 -3.41
C PHE A 120 9.00 5.08 -3.62
N ASP A 121 9.76 4.67 -4.62
CA ASP A 121 10.98 5.29 -5.14
C ASP A 121 11.34 4.69 -6.50
N GLY A 122 12.51 5.02 -7.02
CA GLY A 122 13.02 4.48 -8.28
C GLY A 122 13.61 3.08 -8.19
N SER A 123 13.69 2.47 -7.00
CA SER A 123 14.26 1.14 -6.82
C SER A 123 13.34 0.04 -7.36
N ARG A 124 13.93 -1.03 -7.84
CA ARG A 124 13.24 -2.23 -8.33
C ARG A 124 14.05 -3.46 -7.97
N PRO A 125 13.43 -4.65 -7.82
CA PRO A 125 14.18 -5.88 -7.55
C PRO A 125 15.28 -6.20 -8.58
N GLN A 126 15.18 -5.63 -9.77
CA GLN A 126 16.09 -5.91 -10.90
C GLN A 126 17.04 -4.75 -11.23
N ASN A 127 17.06 -3.68 -10.44
CA ASN A 127 18.00 -2.56 -10.66
C ASN A 127 18.87 -2.31 -9.42
N ASP A 128 19.97 -1.56 -9.61
CA ASP A 128 20.93 -1.25 -8.57
C ASP A 128 20.59 0.03 -7.79
N VAL A 129 19.37 0.54 -7.91
CA VAL A 129 18.93 1.74 -7.18
C VAL A 129 18.62 1.34 -5.74
N PRO A 130 19.22 2.01 -4.74
CA PRO A 130 18.94 1.73 -3.33
C PRO A 130 17.48 1.98 -2.97
N VAL A 131 16.92 1.13 -2.11
CA VAL A 131 15.57 1.32 -1.56
C VAL A 131 15.61 2.45 -0.53
N SER A 132 14.95 3.55 -0.82
CA SER A 132 14.97 4.75 0.01
C SER A 132 13.59 5.25 0.43
N GLY A 133 12.56 4.96 -0.39
CA GLY A 133 11.24 5.53 -0.25
C GLY A 133 11.19 7.04 -0.51
N GLN A 134 12.13 7.55 -1.27
CA GLN A 134 12.33 8.99 -1.47
C GLN A 134 11.09 9.70 -2.00
N ASP A 135 10.39 9.13 -2.98
CA ASP A 135 9.25 9.78 -3.60
C ASP A 135 8.06 9.87 -2.63
N LEU A 136 7.82 8.80 -1.87
CA LEU A 136 6.83 8.83 -0.79
C LEU A 136 7.23 9.83 0.30
N ALA A 137 8.49 9.82 0.75
CA ALA A 137 8.95 10.72 1.79
C ALA A 137 8.80 12.20 1.39
N LEU A 138 9.14 12.56 0.17
CA LEU A 138 8.93 13.90 -0.37
C LEU A 138 7.44 14.31 -0.36
N ALA A 139 6.54 13.38 -0.72
CA ALA A 139 5.11 13.63 -0.69
C ALA A 139 4.59 13.84 0.75
N LEU A 140 5.07 13.04 1.71
CA LEU A 140 4.70 13.18 3.13
C LEU A 140 5.27 14.47 3.74
N ASP A 141 6.49 14.85 3.38
CA ASP A 141 7.08 16.11 3.82
C ASP A 141 6.33 17.33 3.24
N ALA A 142 5.94 17.29 1.97
CA ALA A 142 5.10 18.32 1.35
C ALA A 142 3.73 18.43 2.05
N LEU A 143 3.09 17.30 2.37
CA LEU A 143 1.84 17.29 3.11
C LEU A 143 1.98 17.95 4.48
N LEU A 144 3.01 17.60 5.25
CA LEU A 144 3.27 18.16 6.57
C LEU A 144 3.61 19.65 6.53
N ALA A 145 4.23 20.11 5.44
CA ALA A 145 4.54 21.52 5.21
C ALA A 145 3.36 22.32 4.64
N HIS A 146 2.19 21.69 4.45
CA HIS A 146 1.02 22.30 3.76
C HIS A 146 1.37 22.84 2.37
N ALA A 147 2.37 22.23 1.72
CA ALA A 147 2.77 22.57 0.36
C ALA A 147 1.81 21.94 -0.66
N PRO A 148 1.75 22.47 -1.90
CA PRO A 148 1.02 21.82 -2.98
C PRO A 148 1.50 20.37 -3.21
N PRO A 149 0.63 19.47 -3.70
CA PRO A 149 1.05 18.14 -4.12
C PRO A 149 2.20 18.19 -5.12
N LEU A 150 3.08 17.17 -5.07
CA LEU A 150 4.20 17.07 -6.02
C LEU A 150 3.69 17.10 -7.46
N PRO A 151 4.26 17.94 -8.35
CA PRO A 151 3.75 18.12 -9.71
C PRO A 151 3.97 16.89 -10.60
N ASN A 152 5.05 16.13 -10.36
CA ASN A 152 5.43 14.96 -11.14
C ASN A 152 5.37 13.72 -10.24
N GLN A 153 4.25 12.99 -10.31
CA GLN A 153 4.06 11.75 -9.56
C GLN A 153 4.22 10.57 -10.53
N ILE A 154 5.26 9.78 -10.33
CA ILE A 154 5.53 8.60 -11.16
C ILE A 154 4.62 7.46 -10.69
N PRO A 155 3.85 6.81 -11.59
CA PRO A 155 2.96 5.72 -11.20
C PRO A 155 3.68 4.56 -10.52
N SER A 156 3.00 3.91 -9.60
CA SER A 156 3.46 2.66 -8.98
C SER A 156 3.71 1.58 -10.02
N ILE A 157 4.75 0.78 -9.81
CA ILE A 157 5.08 -0.39 -10.63
C ILE A 157 5.16 -1.60 -9.72
N GLY A 158 4.50 -2.69 -10.12
CA GLY A 158 4.49 -3.92 -9.33
C GLY A 158 3.77 -5.07 -10.02
N CYS A 159 3.49 -6.12 -9.27
CA CYS A 159 2.66 -7.22 -9.74
C CYS A 159 1.20 -6.79 -9.77
N ASN A 160 0.45 -7.23 -10.78
CA ASN A 160 -0.99 -6.99 -10.81
C ASN A 160 -1.67 -7.61 -9.58
N ILE A 161 -2.67 -6.92 -9.02
CA ILE A 161 -3.59 -7.49 -8.02
C ILE A 161 -4.21 -8.77 -8.63
N LYS A 162 -4.31 -9.80 -7.80
CA LYS A 162 -4.87 -11.09 -8.20
C LYS A 162 -6.39 -11.05 -7.99
N TRP A 163 -7.08 -10.59 -9.02
CA TRP A 163 -8.53 -10.46 -8.98
C TRP A 163 -9.23 -11.82 -8.97
N LYS A 164 -10.32 -11.92 -8.21
CA LYS A 164 -11.24 -13.05 -8.28
C LYS A 164 -11.89 -13.09 -9.67
N PRO A 165 -12.35 -14.26 -10.15
CA PRO A 165 -13.10 -14.33 -11.39
C PRO A 165 -14.23 -13.30 -11.43
N GLU A 166 -14.41 -12.63 -12.55
CA GLU A 166 -15.43 -11.60 -12.80
C GLU A 166 -15.34 -10.32 -11.95
N LYS A 167 -14.34 -10.21 -11.07
CA LYS A 167 -14.09 -8.99 -10.26
C LYS A 167 -13.04 -8.05 -10.86
N ALA A 168 -12.32 -8.49 -11.89
CA ALA A 168 -11.28 -7.65 -12.51
C ALA A 168 -11.88 -6.36 -13.10
N PRO A 169 -11.39 -5.18 -12.71
CA PRO A 169 -11.91 -3.92 -13.22
C PRO A 169 -11.55 -3.68 -14.69
N SER A 170 -12.25 -2.76 -15.33
CA SER A 170 -12.01 -2.41 -16.75
C SER A 170 -10.61 -1.82 -17.00
N TYR A 171 -9.99 -1.24 -15.99
CA TYR A 171 -8.60 -0.73 -16.07
C TYR A 171 -7.54 -1.82 -15.90
N PHE A 172 -7.93 -3.05 -15.55
CA PHE A 172 -7.02 -4.18 -15.44
C PHE A 172 -6.62 -4.67 -16.83
N ILE A 173 -5.33 -4.58 -17.14
CA ILE A 173 -4.74 -5.13 -18.36
C ILE A 173 -3.96 -6.39 -17.98
N PRO A 174 -4.47 -7.60 -18.31
CA PRO A 174 -3.72 -8.82 -18.07
C PRO A 174 -2.40 -8.81 -18.83
N LYS A 175 -1.30 -9.22 -18.21
CA LYS A 175 -0.07 -9.46 -18.94
C LYS A 175 -0.33 -10.55 -19.98
N PRO A 176 0.18 -10.43 -21.23
CA PRO A 176 0.13 -11.52 -22.19
C PRO A 176 0.73 -12.77 -21.56
N LYS A 177 0.07 -13.91 -21.74
CA LYS A 177 0.65 -15.20 -21.34
C LYS A 177 1.87 -15.42 -22.22
N SER A 178 3.05 -15.40 -21.62
CA SER A 178 4.31 -15.82 -22.25
C SER A 178 4.32 -17.32 -22.48
#